data_2cbbd7fbe48ae9b96c033d37eca725de
#
_entry.id   2cbbd7fbe48ae9b96c033d37eca725de
#
_cell.length_a   1.000
_cell.length_b   1.000
_cell.length_c   1.000
_cell.angle_alpha   90.00
_cell.angle_beta   90.00
_cell.angle_gamma   90.00
#
_symmetry.space_group_name_H-M   'P 1'
#
loop_
_entity.id
_entity.type
_entity.pdbx_description
1 polymer ?
#
loop_
_entity_poly.entity_id
_entity_poly.type
_entity_poly.pdbx_seq_one_letter_code
_entity_poly.pdbx_strand_id
1 'polypeptide(L)'
;MEEIITLFKILGIPIQINITWIIAFVLITWWFSTGVYPARVYGWTEINYWIIGAVTSLVLFASVLIHELAHSFVALSKGHSIEGITLFLFGGVSKIVGDSKKPSDEFYISFSGPLSSLVIGVIFILLNNLINLGSGIFSQNIRELIYVVAFMNILLAVFNLIPGFPMDGGRILRAIIWWFSGNKDMASRFVYVLGKYISFLIVGWGIWNIFLGDITGGIWTILIGIFLYSSGRNEYMMNNVKNFRKSNTFFKFGTKKEHQQNSHIPVSMAYKPLSVSIEEDISISELKSLNYLTTYRDIVPVTFEGKIQGFIGLRDLEKIDKDKITVNEFLKTQLFFSIQKDESCEMALNIMDQNKLFALLVLDGDKNLGSVIREDILDIYISTKK
;
A
#
# COMPACT_ATOMS: atom_id res chain seq x y z
N MET A 1 8.61 -12.36 4.48
CA MET A 1 7.22 -12.69 4.04
C MET A 1 6.33 -12.35 5.22
N GLU A 2 5.39 -11.42 5.05
CA GLU A 2 4.40 -11.14 6.10
C GLU A 2 3.50 -12.37 6.21
N GLU A 3 3.46 -13.00 7.38
CA GLU A 3 2.59 -14.14 7.62
C GLU A 3 1.13 -13.66 7.63
N ILE A 4 0.40 -14.03 6.59
CA ILE A 4 -1.03 -13.75 6.45
C ILE A 4 -1.78 -15.06 6.70
N ILE A 5 -2.65 -15.05 7.71
CA ILE A 5 -3.46 -16.19 8.11
C ILE A 5 -4.90 -15.94 7.63
N THR A 6 -5.45 -16.87 6.86
CA THR A 6 -6.86 -16.84 6.47
C THR A 6 -7.70 -17.47 7.56
N LEU A 7 -8.66 -16.71 8.13
CA LEU A 7 -9.53 -17.19 9.20
C LEU A 7 -10.77 -17.95 8.65
N PHE A 8 -11.52 -17.27 7.79
CA PHE A 8 -12.77 -17.78 7.21
C PHE A 8 -13.10 -17.00 5.93
N LYS A 9 -14.21 -17.37 5.28
CA LYS A 9 -14.72 -16.65 4.10
C LYS A 9 -16.14 -16.15 4.34
N ILE A 10 -16.41 -14.90 3.96
CA ILE A 10 -17.76 -14.30 3.95
C ILE A 10 -18.15 -14.05 2.50
N LEU A 11 -19.22 -14.68 2.02
CA LEU A 11 -19.70 -14.60 0.63
C LEU A 11 -18.59 -14.80 -0.41
N GLY A 12 -17.68 -15.73 -0.15
CA GLY A 12 -16.56 -16.04 -1.02
C GLY A 12 -15.31 -15.18 -0.83
N ILE A 13 -15.41 -14.07 -0.08
CA ILE A 13 -14.28 -13.18 0.24
C ILE A 13 -13.47 -13.76 1.41
N PRO A 14 -12.19 -14.08 1.23
CA PRO A 14 -11.34 -14.55 2.33
C PRO A 14 -11.05 -13.40 3.31
N ILE A 15 -11.32 -13.65 4.60
CA ILE A 15 -10.96 -12.75 5.68
C ILE A 15 -9.64 -13.22 6.27
N GLN A 16 -8.68 -12.32 6.29
CA GLN A 16 -7.30 -12.60 6.64
C GLN A 16 -6.83 -11.67 7.76
N ILE A 17 -5.92 -12.17 8.58
CA ILE A 17 -5.20 -11.36 9.56
C ILE A 17 -3.71 -11.41 9.28
N ASN A 18 -3.06 -10.27 9.44
CA ASN A 18 -1.61 -10.17 9.51
C ASN A 18 -1.16 -10.31 10.96
N ILE A 19 0.04 -10.82 11.21
CA ILE A 19 0.58 -10.97 12.57
C ILE A 19 0.58 -9.64 13.36
N THR A 20 0.72 -8.51 12.67
CA THR A 20 0.67 -7.16 13.26
C THR A 20 -0.69 -6.81 13.87
N TRP A 21 -1.77 -7.49 13.48
CA TRP A 21 -3.08 -7.34 14.07
C TRP A 21 -3.10 -7.74 15.57
N ILE A 22 -2.34 -8.77 15.94
CA ILE A 22 -2.23 -9.19 17.35
C ILE A 22 -1.62 -8.07 18.19
N ILE A 23 -0.61 -7.39 17.66
CA ILE A 23 0.01 -6.22 18.32
C ILE A 23 -1.04 -5.12 18.52
N ALA A 24 -1.81 -4.80 17.45
CA ALA A 24 -2.88 -3.81 17.54
C ALA A 24 -3.93 -4.20 18.60
N PHE A 25 -4.36 -5.45 18.60
CA PHE A 25 -5.34 -5.94 19.57
C PHE A 25 -4.84 -5.77 21.02
N VAL A 26 -3.60 -6.16 21.30
CA VAL A 26 -3.01 -6.02 22.64
C VAL A 26 -2.88 -4.54 23.03
N LEU A 27 -2.37 -3.67 22.14
CA LEU A 27 -2.20 -2.25 22.42
C LEU A 27 -3.54 -1.53 22.65
N ILE A 28 -4.55 -1.82 21.83
CA ILE A 28 -5.89 -1.21 21.95
C ILE A 28 -6.56 -1.71 23.23
N THR A 29 -6.46 -3.01 23.54
CA THR A 29 -6.98 -3.57 24.79
C THR A 29 -6.31 -2.91 25.99
N TRP A 30 -5.00 -2.78 25.99
CA TRP A 30 -4.25 -2.09 27.05
C TRP A 30 -4.72 -0.65 27.22
N TRP A 31 -4.85 0.10 26.11
CA TRP A 31 -5.31 1.50 26.15
C TRP A 31 -6.74 1.64 26.70
N PHE A 32 -7.66 0.76 26.30
CA PHE A 32 -9.00 0.76 26.88
C PHE A 32 -8.99 0.43 28.37
N SER A 33 -8.21 -0.58 28.76
CA SER A 33 -8.20 -1.08 30.14
C SER A 33 -7.52 -0.17 31.13
N THR A 34 -6.48 0.56 30.72
CA THR A 34 -5.68 1.44 31.62
C THR A 34 -5.98 2.92 31.46
N GLY A 35 -6.51 3.33 30.33
CA GLY A 35 -6.79 4.74 30.01
C GLY A 35 -8.28 5.05 29.97
N VAL A 36 -9.00 4.46 29.00
CA VAL A 36 -10.37 4.88 28.69
C VAL A 36 -11.37 4.50 29.80
N TYR A 37 -11.42 3.23 30.21
CA TYR A 37 -12.39 2.77 31.19
C TYR A 37 -12.14 3.30 32.62
N PRO A 38 -10.90 3.33 33.13
CA PRO A 38 -10.64 3.92 34.45
C PRO A 38 -11.00 5.42 34.53
N ALA A 39 -10.85 6.16 33.42
CA ALA A 39 -11.26 7.56 33.37
C ALA A 39 -12.79 7.77 33.32
N ARG A 40 -13.56 6.74 32.91
CA ARG A 40 -15.02 6.81 32.76
C ARG A 40 -15.79 6.20 33.91
N VAL A 41 -15.26 5.13 34.48
CA VAL A 41 -15.93 4.36 35.53
C VAL A 41 -14.95 4.12 36.67
N TYR A 42 -15.31 4.64 37.84
CA TYR A 42 -14.50 4.46 39.02
C TYR A 42 -14.98 3.25 39.83
N GLY A 43 -14.03 2.53 40.45
CA GLY A 43 -14.33 1.48 41.41
C GLY A 43 -14.55 0.06 40.81
N TRP A 44 -14.30 -0.13 39.54
CA TRP A 44 -14.22 -1.50 38.99
C TRP A 44 -12.93 -2.20 39.44
N THR A 45 -12.97 -3.53 39.51
CA THR A 45 -11.76 -4.32 39.74
C THR A 45 -10.88 -4.26 38.47
N GLU A 46 -9.56 -4.42 38.65
CA GLU A 46 -8.62 -4.43 37.52
C GLU A 46 -9.02 -5.44 36.46
N ILE A 47 -9.45 -6.64 36.89
CA ILE A 47 -9.88 -7.70 35.96
C ILE A 47 -11.10 -7.27 35.10
N ASN A 48 -12.03 -6.50 35.67
CA ASN A 48 -13.16 -5.97 34.90
C ASN A 48 -12.70 -5.00 33.81
N TYR A 49 -11.75 -4.09 34.11
CA TYR A 49 -11.20 -3.20 33.10
C TYR A 49 -10.55 -3.98 31.95
N TRP A 50 -9.80 -5.05 32.25
CA TRP A 50 -9.16 -5.86 31.22
C TRP A 50 -10.15 -6.67 30.40
N ILE A 51 -11.16 -7.29 31.02
CA ILE A 51 -12.19 -8.06 30.31
C ILE A 51 -12.97 -7.14 29.37
N ILE A 52 -13.48 -6.00 29.88
CA ILE A 52 -14.28 -5.10 29.07
C ILE A 52 -13.44 -4.43 27.97
N GLY A 53 -12.17 -4.12 28.25
CA GLY A 53 -11.24 -3.60 27.26
C GLY A 53 -10.98 -4.58 26.12
N ALA A 54 -10.77 -5.86 26.43
CA ALA A 54 -10.57 -6.90 25.43
C ALA A 54 -11.84 -7.13 24.59
N VAL A 55 -13.03 -7.21 25.22
CA VAL A 55 -14.30 -7.34 24.50
C VAL A 55 -14.56 -6.15 23.61
N THR A 56 -14.31 -4.92 24.09
CA THR A 56 -14.47 -3.70 23.29
C THR A 56 -13.53 -3.71 22.09
N SER A 57 -12.27 -4.13 22.28
CA SER A 57 -11.31 -4.23 21.17
C SER A 57 -11.78 -5.23 20.10
N LEU A 58 -12.29 -6.39 20.49
CA LEU A 58 -12.85 -7.38 19.55
C LEU A 58 -14.04 -6.81 18.78
N VAL A 59 -14.98 -6.14 19.48
CA VAL A 59 -16.15 -5.51 18.83
C VAL A 59 -15.72 -4.39 17.89
N LEU A 60 -14.71 -3.61 18.25
CA LEU A 60 -14.15 -2.57 17.38
C LEU A 60 -13.53 -3.17 16.12
N PHE A 61 -12.75 -4.25 16.23
CA PHE A 61 -12.22 -4.93 15.04
C PHE A 61 -13.31 -5.57 14.18
N ALA A 62 -14.39 -6.08 14.79
CA ALA A 62 -15.57 -6.53 14.05
C ALA A 62 -16.23 -5.36 13.30
N SER A 63 -16.30 -4.16 13.91
CA SER A 63 -16.80 -2.95 13.25
C SER A 63 -15.91 -2.54 12.06
N VAL A 64 -14.59 -2.60 12.21
CA VAL A 64 -13.63 -2.35 11.11
C VAL A 64 -13.84 -3.38 10.00
N LEU A 65 -14.04 -4.64 10.33
CA LEU A 65 -14.33 -5.66 9.32
C LEU A 65 -15.63 -5.38 8.57
N ILE A 66 -16.70 -4.95 9.27
CA ILE A 66 -17.96 -4.56 8.64
C ILE A 66 -17.77 -3.34 7.72
N HIS A 67 -16.97 -2.37 8.12
CA HIS A 67 -16.57 -1.24 7.30
C HIS A 67 -15.91 -1.68 5.98
N GLU A 68 -14.93 -2.59 6.03
CA GLU A 68 -14.26 -3.13 4.84
C GLU A 68 -15.20 -4.01 3.99
N LEU A 69 -16.08 -4.76 4.64
CA LEU A 69 -17.11 -5.54 3.95
C LEU A 69 -18.09 -4.63 3.19
N ALA A 70 -18.45 -3.48 3.75
CA ALA A 70 -19.33 -2.53 3.08
C ALA A 70 -18.70 -2.03 1.76
N HIS A 71 -17.42 -1.65 1.77
CA HIS A 71 -16.67 -1.34 0.54
C HIS A 71 -16.68 -2.49 -0.45
N SER A 72 -16.40 -3.69 0.04
CA SER A 72 -16.31 -4.90 -0.77
C SER A 72 -17.66 -5.26 -1.43
N PHE A 73 -18.76 -5.17 -0.71
CA PHE A 73 -20.10 -5.47 -1.25
C PHE A 73 -20.51 -4.48 -2.34
N VAL A 74 -20.28 -3.20 -2.11
CA VAL A 74 -20.55 -2.19 -3.12
C VAL A 74 -19.62 -2.38 -4.33
N ALA A 75 -18.35 -2.70 -4.15
CA ALA A 75 -17.44 -2.99 -5.25
C ALA A 75 -17.88 -4.22 -6.07
N LEU A 76 -18.30 -5.32 -5.42
CA LEU A 76 -18.87 -6.49 -6.10
C LEU A 76 -20.13 -6.14 -6.89
N SER A 77 -21.04 -5.33 -6.34
CA SER A 77 -22.25 -4.88 -7.05
C SER A 77 -21.93 -4.03 -8.29
N LYS A 78 -20.76 -3.40 -8.33
CA LYS A 78 -20.26 -2.63 -9.47
C LYS A 78 -19.40 -3.46 -10.45
N GLY A 79 -19.32 -4.78 -10.23
CA GLY A 79 -18.62 -5.71 -11.11
C GLY A 79 -17.11 -5.78 -10.89
N HIS A 80 -16.62 -5.31 -9.74
CA HIS A 80 -15.23 -5.53 -9.33
C HIS A 80 -15.09 -6.90 -8.67
N SER A 81 -13.91 -7.52 -8.78
CA SER A 81 -13.55 -8.72 -8.01
C SER A 81 -12.75 -8.33 -6.77
N ILE A 82 -12.90 -9.12 -5.69
CA ILE A 82 -12.23 -8.92 -4.42
C ILE A 82 -11.31 -10.11 -4.16
N GLU A 83 -10.02 -9.86 -3.96
CA GLU A 83 -9.06 -10.93 -3.62
C GLU A 83 -9.17 -11.35 -2.15
N GLY A 84 -9.49 -10.41 -1.26
CA GLY A 84 -9.63 -10.65 0.16
C GLY A 84 -9.63 -9.37 0.98
N ILE A 85 -9.96 -9.50 2.27
CA ILE A 85 -9.86 -8.46 3.28
C ILE A 85 -8.81 -8.89 4.28
N THR A 86 -7.78 -8.06 4.48
CA THR A 86 -6.71 -8.30 5.45
C THR A 86 -6.78 -7.27 6.57
N LEU A 87 -6.87 -7.74 7.82
CA LEU A 87 -6.74 -6.91 9.00
C LEU A 87 -5.29 -6.84 9.44
N PHE A 88 -4.81 -5.65 9.78
CA PHE A 88 -3.43 -5.38 10.21
C PHE A 88 -3.40 -4.26 11.27
N LEU A 89 -2.21 -3.82 11.68
CA LEU A 89 -2.00 -2.87 12.79
C LEU A 89 -2.86 -1.59 12.67
N PHE A 90 -2.98 -1.02 11.48
CA PHE A 90 -3.66 0.27 11.27
C PHE A 90 -5.10 0.14 10.73
N GLY A 91 -5.71 -1.04 10.82
CA GLY A 91 -7.09 -1.27 10.39
C GLY A 91 -7.27 -2.43 9.42
N GLY A 92 -8.18 -2.29 8.45
CA GLY A 92 -8.45 -3.26 7.39
C GLY A 92 -8.02 -2.75 6.02
N VAL A 93 -7.72 -3.66 5.11
CA VAL A 93 -7.53 -3.37 3.68
C VAL A 93 -8.27 -4.38 2.85
N SER A 94 -9.20 -3.90 2.06
CA SER A 94 -9.88 -4.67 1.03
C SER A 94 -9.10 -4.60 -0.29
N LYS A 95 -8.63 -5.74 -0.78
CA LYS A 95 -7.93 -5.84 -2.06
C LYS A 95 -8.93 -5.93 -3.20
N ILE A 96 -9.39 -4.78 -3.67
CA ILE A 96 -10.27 -4.65 -4.84
C ILE A 96 -9.44 -4.73 -6.11
N VAL A 97 -9.81 -5.65 -7.02
CA VAL A 97 -9.11 -5.82 -8.30
C VAL A 97 -9.61 -4.82 -9.33
N GLY A 98 -8.67 -4.11 -9.92
CA GLY A 98 -8.97 -3.08 -10.92
C GLY A 98 -9.27 -1.71 -10.33
N ASP A 99 -9.39 -0.74 -11.21
CA ASP A 99 -9.75 0.63 -10.83
C ASP A 99 -11.19 0.94 -11.26
N SER A 100 -11.84 1.81 -10.50
CA SER A 100 -13.15 2.35 -10.89
C SER A 100 -13.07 3.02 -12.26
N LYS A 101 -14.00 2.63 -13.15
CA LYS A 101 -14.10 3.18 -14.52
C LYS A 101 -14.94 4.46 -14.56
N LYS A 102 -15.78 4.67 -13.56
CA LYS A 102 -16.70 5.81 -13.43
C LYS A 102 -16.51 6.48 -12.08
N PRO A 103 -16.62 7.82 -12.02
CA PRO A 103 -16.54 8.53 -10.73
C PRO A 103 -17.64 8.11 -9.75
N SER A 104 -18.85 7.80 -10.24
CA SER A 104 -19.95 7.30 -9.41
C SER A 104 -19.59 6.00 -8.67
N ASP A 105 -18.92 5.06 -9.35
CA ASP A 105 -18.58 3.78 -8.72
C ASP A 105 -17.56 3.99 -7.62
N GLU A 106 -16.55 4.83 -7.86
CA GLU A 106 -15.56 5.19 -6.85
C GLU A 106 -16.20 5.89 -5.64
N PHE A 107 -17.13 6.82 -5.89
CA PHE A 107 -17.88 7.50 -4.84
C PHE A 107 -18.64 6.52 -3.94
N TYR A 108 -19.49 5.67 -4.54
CA TYR A 108 -20.31 4.74 -3.76
C TYR A 108 -19.48 3.70 -3.01
N ILE A 109 -18.44 3.17 -3.65
CA ILE A 109 -17.51 2.23 -2.98
C ILE A 109 -16.90 2.90 -1.76
N SER A 110 -16.30 4.08 -1.92
CA SER A 110 -15.59 4.76 -0.83
C SER A 110 -16.53 5.30 0.25
N PHE A 111 -17.75 5.69 -0.10
CA PHE A 111 -18.71 6.21 0.88
C PHE A 111 -19.35 5.11 1.74
N SER A 112 -19.40 3.87 1.23
CA SER A 112 -20.08 2.76 1.91
C SER A 112 -19.44 2.37 3.26
N GLY A 113 -18.12 2.44 3.39
CA GLY A 113 -17.41 2.17 4.65
C GLY A 113 -17.76 3.18 5.75
N PRO A 114 -17.49 4.48 5.54
CA PRO A 114 -17.89 5.51 6.51
C PRO A 114 -19.36 5.49 6.86
N LEU A 115 -20.23 5.25 5.88
CA LEU A 115 -21.67 5.11 6.12
C LEU A 115 -22.00 3.91 7.03
N SER A 116 -21.39 2.76 6.80
CA SER A 116 -21.60 1.57 7.64
C SER A 116 -21.15 1.82 9.09
N SER A 117 -20.00 2.46 9.29
CA SER A 117 -19.52 2.83 10.63
C SER A 117 -20.44 3.83 11.31
N LEU A 118 -20.94 4.82 10.58
CA LEU A 118 -21.92 5.78 11.13
C LEU A 118 -23.22 5.06 11.55
N VAL A 119 -23.73 4.18 10.71
CA VAL A 119 -24.95 3.38 11.01
C VAL A 119 -24.74 2.51 12.25
N ILE A 120 -23.60 1.83 12.35
CA ILE A 120 -23.24 1.05 13.56
C ILE A 120 -23.22 1.95 14.78
N GLY A 121 -22.54 3.09 14.73
CA GLY A 121 -22.48 4.04 15.82
C GLY A 121 -23.87 4.52 16.28
N VAL A 122 -24.74 4.87 15.34
CA VAL A 122 -26.12 5.29 15.62
C VAL A 122 -26.94 4.14 16.23
N ILE A 123 -26.84 2.92 15.69
CA ILE A 123 -27.53 1.75 16.25
C ILE A 123 -27.11 1.52 17.70
N PHE A 124 -25.82 1.57 18.02
CA PHE A 124 -25.33 1.41 19.39
C PHE A 124 -25.81 2.54 20.32
N ILE A 125 -25.91 3.79 19.86
CA ILE A 125 -26.50 4.90 20.63
C ILE A 125 -27.97 4.62 20.94
N LEU A 126 -28.74 4.22 19.94
CA LEU A 126 -30.16 3.90 20.12
C LEU A 126 -30.33 2.72 21.09
N LEU A 127 -29.54 1.67 20.95
CA LEU A 127 -29.53 0.52 21.86
C LEU A 127 -29.25 0.96 23.29
N ASN A 128 -28.26 1.84 23.50
CA ASN A 128 -27.92 2.34 24.82
C ASN A 128 -29.08 3.12 25.50
N ASN A 129 -29.88 3.83 24.70
CA ASN A 129 -31.04 4.58 25.18
C ASN A 129 -32.29 3.73 25.40
N LEU A 130 -32.45 2.64 24.59
CA LEU A 130 -33.64 1.80 24.64
C LEU A 130 -33.54 0.67 25.68
N ILE A 131 -32.33 0.19 25.94
CA ILE A 131 -32.13 -0.94 26.84
C ILE A 131 -32.02 -0.45 28.28
N ASN A 132 -33.06 -0.71 29.10
CA ASN A 132 -32.99 -0.49 30.53
C ASN A 132 -32.39 -1.70 31.24
N LEU A 133 -31.05 -1.66 31.40
CA LEU A 133 -30.26 -2.79 31.95
C LEU A 133 -30.27 -2.87 33.50
N GLY A 134 -30.97 -1.96 34.19
CA GLY A 134 -30.92 -1.90 35.67
C GLY A 134 -29.63 -1.23 36.18
N SER A 135 -29.29 -1.44 37.47
CA SER A 135 -28.21 -0.72 38.19
C SER A 135 -27.01 -1.61 38.60
N GLY A 136 -26.95 -2.88 38.17
CA GLY A 136 -25.86 -3.80 38.56
C GLY A 136 -24.55 -3.53 37.78
N ILE A 137 -23.43 -4.06 38.29
CA ILE A 137 -22.10 -3.97 37.65
C ILE A 137 -22.11 -4.48 36.22
N PHE A 138 -22.79 -5.60 35.97
CA PHE A 138 -22.91 -6.18 34.64
C PHE A 138 -23.62 -5.25 33.65
N SER A 139 -24.70 -4.62 34.11
CA SER A 139 -25.46 -3.62 33.33
C SER A 139 -24.61 -2.40 33.00
N GLN A 140 -23.80 -1.97 33.97
CA GLN A 140 -22.86 -0.85 33.78
C GLN A 140 -21.78 -1.19 32.77
N ASN A 141 -21.18 -2.38 32.84
CA ASN A 141 -20.19 -2.85 31.89
C ASN A 141 -20.72 -2.84 30.45
N ILE A 142 -21.93 -3.39 30.23
CA ILE A 142 -22.56 -3.43 28.90
C ILE A 142 -22.86 -2.00 28.40
N ARG A 143 -23.38 -1.14 29.25
CA ARG A 143 -23.71 0.25 28.87
C ARG A 143 -22.48 1.04 28.45
N GLU A 144 -21.37 0.91 29.20
CA GLU A 144 -20.11 1.56 28.86
C GLU A 144 -19.49 1.00 27.59
N LEU A 145 -19.54 -0.35 27.40
CA LEU A 145 -19.11 -0.97 26.15
C LEU A 145 -19.90 -0.40 24.95
N ILE A 146 -21.24 -0.40 25.05
CA ILE A 146 -22.13 0.11 23.97
C ILE A 146 -21.76 1.58 23.67
N TYR A 147 -21.57 2.41 24.68
CA TYR A 147 -21.22 3.80 24.51
C TYR A 147 -19.85 3.98 23.84
N VAL A 148 -18.83 3.27 24.32
CA VAL A 148 -17.46 3.38 23.76
C VAL A 148 -17.44 2.87 22.32
N VAL A 149 -18.08 1.74 22.01
CA VAL A 149 -18.18 1.22 20.66
C VAL A 149 -18.92 2.18 19.73
N ALA A 150 -20.04 2.77 20.20
CA ALA A 150 -20.78 3.78 19.44
C ALA A 150 -19.88 4.99 19.09
N PHE A 151 -19.22 5.53 20.12
CA PHE A 151 -18.30 6.67 19.95
C PHE A 151 -17.16 6.35 18.98
N MET A 152 -16.51 5.20 19.13
CA MET A 152 -15.41 4.79 18.26
C MET A 152 -15.84 4.56 16.80
N ASN A 153 -17.05 4.05 16.57
CA ASN A 153 -17.56 3.89 15.20
C ASN A 153 -17.89 5.24 14.54
N ILE A 154 -18.42 6.20 15.29
CA ILE A 154 -18.61 7.58 14.80
C ILE A 154 -17.27 8.24 14.52
N LEU A 155 -16.29 8.08 15.42
CA LEU A 155 -14.94 8.60 15.22
C LEU A 155 -14.28 7.98 13.98
N LEU A 156 -14.41 6.67 13.78
CA LEU A 156 -13.93 5.95 12.59
C LEU A 156 -14.54 6.51 11.31
N ALA A 157 -15.87 6.76 11.31
CA ALA A 157 -16.55 7.35 10.16
C ALA A 157 -16.04 8.76 9.86
N VAL A 158 -15.95 9.63 10.90
CA VAL A 158 -15.49 11.01 10.76
C VAL A 158 -14.04 11.06 10.29
N PHE A 159 -13.17 10.24 10.87
CA PHE A 159 -11.76 10.16 10.49
C PHE A 159 -11.59 9.71 9.04
N ASN A 160 -12.33 8.68 8.62
CA ASN A 160 -12.30 8.22 7.23
C ASN A 160 -12.93 9.21 6.24
N LEU A 161 -13.74 10.18 6.67
CA LEU A 161 -14.27 11.25 5.82
C LEU A 161 -13.32 12.43 5.64
N ILE A 162 -12.15 12.46 6.30
CA ILE A 162 -11.14 13.50 6.10
C ILE A 162 -10.72 13.51 4.61
N PRO A 163 -10.74 14.70 3.95
CA PRO A 163 -10.55 14.79 2.50
C PRO A 163 -9.07 14.71 2.09
N GLY A 164 -8.45 13.56 2.26
CA GLY A 164 -7.05 13.31 1.89
C GLY A 164 -6.71 11.83 1.85
N PHE A 165 -5.76 11.42 1.01
CA PHE A 165 -5.25 10.06 1.04
C PHE A 165 -4.46 9.80 2.33
N PRO A 166 -4.53 8.59 2.91
CA PRO A 166 -5.13 7.35 2.37
C PRO A 166 -6.61 7.12 2.75
N MET A 167 -7.29 8.09 3.38
CA MET A 167 -8.65 7.93 3.87
C MET A 167 -9.70 7.85 2.73
N ASP A 168 -10.88 7.28 3.03
CA ASP A 168 -11.99 7.19 2.08
C ASP A 168 -12.49 8.56 1.63
N GLY A 169 -12.46 9.56 2.51
CA GLY A 169 -12.77 10.95 2.19
C GLY A 169 -11.91 11.52 1.07
N GLY A 170 -10.66 11.09 0.98
CA GLY A 170 -9.79 11.41 -0.15
C GLY A 170 -10.30 10.82 -1.46
N ARG A 171 -10.73 9.56 -1.45
CA ARG A 171 -11.31 8.89 -2.63
C ARG A 171 -12.68 9.47 -2.99
N ILE A 172 -13.50 9.80 -2.00
CA ILE A 172 -14.78 10.49 -2.21
C ILE A 172 -14.54 11.85 -2.86
N LEU A 173 -13.63 12.65 -2.34
CA LEU A 173 -13.28 13.95 -2.91
C LEU A 173 -12.70 13.81 -4.32
N ARG A 174 -11.84 12.82 -4.55
CA ARG A 174 -11.32 12.50 -5.90
C ARG A 174 -12.46 12.17 -6.85
N ALA A 175 -13.40 11.34 -6.46
CA ALA A 175 -14.55 10.98 -7.29
C ALA A 175 -15.40 12.22 -7.64
N ILE A 176 -15.64 13.12 -6.68
CA ILE A 176 -16.39 14.36 -6.90
C ILE A 176 -15.66 15.27 -7.89
N ILE A 177 -14.37 15.54 -7.66
CA ILE A 177 -13.57 16.38 -8.57
C ILE A 177 -13.50 15.78 -9.96
N TRP A 178 -13.29 14.45 -10.06
CA TRP A 178 -13.28 13.74 -11.33
C TRP A 178 -14.63 13.82 -12.05
N TRP A 179 -15.75 13.78 -11.32
CA TRP A 179 -17.09 13.92 -11.90
C TRP A 179 -17.27 15.25 -12.61
N PHE A 180 -16.82 16.36 -11.98
CA PHE A 180 -16.96 17.68 -12.55
C PHE A 180 -15.89 18.03 -13.60
N SER A 181 -14.65 17.56 -13.41
CA SER A 181 -13.52 17.91 -14.28
C SER A 181 -13.33 16.96 -15.48
N GLY A 182 -13.91 15.75 -15.42
CA GLY A 182 -13.64 14.67 -16.38
C GLY A 182 -12.22 14.08 -16.28
N ASN A 183 -11.34 14.63 -15.43
CA ASN A 183 -9.93 14.27 -15.34
C ASN A 183 -9.57 13.65 -13.99
N LYS A 184 -9.38 12.31 -13.99
CA LYS A 184 -9.04 11.54 -12.79
C LYS A 184 -7.65 11.89 -12.25
N ASP A 185 -6.68 12.17 -13.13
CA ASP A 185 -5.30 12.43 -12.72
C ASP A 185 -5.17 13.78 -12.02
N MET A 186 -5.85 14.81 -12.56
CA MET A 186 -5.97 16.12 -11.91
C MET A 186 -6.61 15.99 -10.53
N ALA A 187 -7.71 15.22 -10.42
CA ALA A 187 -8.40 14.99 -9.16
C ALA A 187 -7.47 14.27 -8.14
N SER A 188 -6.75 13.24 -8.57
CA SER A 188 -5.79 12.51 -7.73
C SER A 188 -4.68 13.41 -7.21
N ARG A 189 -4.13 14.27 -8.07
CA ARG A 189 -3.08 15.23 -7.70
C ARG A 189 -3.58 16.24 -6.68
N PHE A 190 -4.79 16.77 -6.87
CA PHE A 190 -5.40 17.73 -5.94
C PHE A 190 -5.57 17.11 -4.54
N VAL A 191 -6.17 15.92 -4.47
CA VAL A 191 -6.41 15.21 -3.20
C VAL A 191 -5.09 14.86 -2.51
N TYR A 192 -4.07 14.44 -3.25
CA TYR A 192 -2.74 14.19 -2.68
C TYR A 192 -2.13 15.46 -2.06
N VAL A 193 -2.19 16.59 -2.77
CA VAL A 193 -1.67 17.85 -2.27
C VAL A 193 -2.42 18.29 -1.02
N LEU A 194 -3.74 18.17 -1.00
CA LEU A 194 -4.57 18.50 0.17
C LEU A 194 -4.24 17.60 1.36
N GLY A 195 -4.13 16.27 1.16
CA GLY A 195 -3.76 15.31 2.19
C GLY A 195 -2.36 15.58 2.77
N LYS A 196 -1.41 15.99 1.92
CA LYS A 196 -0.08 16.42 2.35
C LYS A 196 -0.15 17.61 3.30
N TYR A 197 -0.94 18.65 2.99
CA TYR A 197 -1.09 19.79 3.88
C TYR A 197 -1.80 19.42 5.19
N ILE A 198 -2.83 18.59 5.13
CA ILE A 198 -3.51 18.08 6.34
C ILE A 198 -2.51 17.33 7.23
N SER A 199 -1.67 16.47 6.65
CA SER A 199 -0.63 15.75 7.40
C SER A 199 0.35 16.71 8.09
N PHE A 200 0.79 17.76 7.42
CA PHE A 200 1.67 18.75 8.03
C PHE A 200 0.98 19.56 9.15
N LEU A 201 -0.31 19.87 9.01
CA LEU A 201 -1.08 20.52 10.08
C LEU A 201 -1.18 19.62 11.32
N ILE A 202 -1.41 18.29 11.11
CA ILE A 202 -1.44 17.33 12.21
C ILE A 202 -0.07 17.24 12.90
N VAL A 203 1.04 17.20 12.14
CA VAL A 203 2.40 17.21 12.72
C VAL A 203 2.64 18.50 13.51
N GLY A 204 2.27 19.66 12.94
CA GLY A 204 2.39 20.96 13.62
C GLY A 204 1.59 21.03 14.91
N TRP A 205 0.37 20.47 14.90
CA TRP A 205 -0.46 20.35 16.11
C TRP A 205 0.18 19.45 17.17
N GLY A 206 0.78 18.33 16.76
CA GLY A 206 1.51 17.44 17.67
C GLY A 206 2.72 18.14 18.32
N ILE A 207 3.49 18.91 17.54
CA ILE A 207 4.59 19.73 18.06
C ILE A 207 4.06 20.76 19.07
N TRP A 208 2.95 21.42 18.75
CA TRP A 208 2.30 22.37 19.64
C TRP A 208 1.88 21.75 20.97
N ASN A 209 1.29 20.55 20.97
CA ASN A 209 0.92 19.81 22.18
C ASN A 209 2.14 19.51 23.07
N ILE A 210 3.29 19.16 22.48
CA ILE A 210 4.54 18.97 23.23
C ILE A 210 4.96 20.26 23.94
N PHE A 211 4.86 21.42 23.27
CA PHE A 211 5.16 22.71 23.89
C PHE A 211 4.18 23.07 25.04
N LEU A 212 2.94 22.59 24.99
CA LEU A 212 1.95 22.74 26.06
C LEU A 212 2.14 21.74 27.22
N GLY A 213 3.15 20.84 27.14
CA GLY A 213 3.48 19.87 28.20
C GLY A 213 2.86 18.47 27.99
N ASP A 214 2.01 18.27 26.97
CA ASP A 214 1.51 16.95 26.63
C ASP A 214 2.46 16.24 25.64
N ILE A 215 3.56 15.73 26.21
CA ILE A 215 4.61 15.06 25.41
C ILE A 215 4.06 13.78 24.75
N THR A 216 3.29 12.99 25.48
CA THR A 216 2.79 11.69 24.99
C THR A 216 1.77 11.89 23.87
N GLY A 217 0.77 12.75 24.07
CA GLY A 217 -0.22 13.06 23.04
C GLY A 217 0.39 13.74 21.82
N GLY A 218 1.39 14.60 22.03
CA GLY A 218 2.11 15.26 20.94
C GLY A 218 2.90 14.29 20.08
N ILE A 219 3.64 13.33 20.69
CA ILE A 219 4.38 12.30 19.95
C ILE A 219 3.42 11.44 19.12
N TRP A 220 2.31 10.98 19.71
CA TRP A 220 1.29 10.21 18.99
C TRP A 220 0.72 10.99 17.79
N THR A 221 0.39 12.25 17.98
CA THR A 221 -0.15 13.11 16.92
C THR A 221 0.85 13.28 15.76
N ILE A 222 2.15 13.46 16.08
CA ILE A 222 3.21 13.54 15.08
C ILE A 222 3.33 12.23 14.31
N LEU A 223 3.33 11.08 14.99
CA LEU A 223 3.40 9.77 14.34
C LEU A 223 2.22 9.54 13.38
N ILE A 224 1.00 9.92 13.79
CA ILE A 224 -0.19 9.86 12.92
C ILE A 224 0.01 10.74 11.68
N GLY A 225 0.49 11.97 11.84
CA GLY A 225 0.72 12.88 10.71
C GLY A 225 1.78 12.35 9.72
N ILE A 226 2.88 11.78 10.21
CA ILE A 226 3.91 11.15 9.38
C ILE A 226 3.35 9.92 8.67
N PHE A 227 2.59 9.08 9.36
CA PHE A 227 1.93 7.92 8.77
C PHE A 227 0.97 8.32 7.65
N LEU A 228 0.12 9.32 7.86
CA LEU A 228 -0.82 9.82 6.84
C LEU A 228 -0.07 10.35 5.61
N TYR A 229 1.00 11.10 5.82
CA TYR A 229 1.83 11.60 4.72
C TYR A 229 2.45 10.46 3.89
N SER A 230 3.07 9.47 4.57
CA SER A 230 3.74 8.36 3.89
C SER A 230 2.75 7.46 3.14
N SER A 231 1.62 7.14 3.77
CA SER A 231 0.56 6.32 3.17
C SER A 231 -0.13 7.02 2.01
N GLY A 232 -0.44 8.33 2.15
CA GLY A 232 -1.02 9.14 1.07
C GLY A 232 -0.08 9.27 -0.13
N ARG A 233 1.23 9.43 0.12
CA ARG A 233 2.26 9.41 -0.93
C ARG A 233 2.30 8.09 -1.66
N ASN A 234 2.29 6.98 -0.92
CA ASN A 234 2.32 5.64 -1.50
C ASN A 234 1.08 5.37 -2.37
N GLU A 235 -0.13 5.75 -1.90
CA GLU A 235 -1.35 5.60 -2.69
C GLU A 235 -1.32 6.44 -3.98
N TYR A 236 -0.87 7.68 -3.90
CA TYR A 236 -0.71 8.54 -5.08
C TYR A 236 0.29 7.97 -6.08
N MET A 237 1.45 7.48 -5.60
CA MET A 237 2.47 6.83 -6.46
C MET A 237 1.93 5.56 -7.12
N MET A 238 1.23 4.71 -6.37
CA MET A 238 0.61 3.49 -6.90
C MET A 238 -0.44 3.79 -7.96
N ASN A 239 -1.24 4.84 -7.78
CA ASN A 239 -2.22 5.29 -8.76
C ASN A 239 -1.55 5.81 -10.04
N ASN A 240 -0.46 6.57 -9.92
CA ASN A 240 0.30 7.04 -11.09
C ASN A 240 0.94 5.88 -11.86
N VAL A 241 1.53 4.89 -11.17
CA VAL A 241 2.07 3.69 -11.80
C VAL A 241 0.98 2.90 -12.51
N LYS A 242 -0.21 2.75 -11.91
CA LYS A 242 -1.36 2.08 -12.55
C LYS A 242 -1.87 2.85 -13.77
N ASN A 243 -1.94 4.17 -13.69
CA ASN A 243 -2.37 5.01 -14.82
C ASN A 243 -1.35 5.00 -15.96
N PHE A 244 -0.06 4.98 -15.60
CA PHE A 244 1.02 4.81 -16.56
C PHE A 244 0.94 3.43 -17.25
N ARG A 245 0.68 2.36 -16.50
CA ARG A 245 0.39 1.03 -17.05
C ARG A 245 -0.86 1.04 -17.95
N LYS A 246 -1.94 1.73 -17.58
CA LYS A 246 -3.16 1.83 -18.40
C LYS A 246 -2.95 2.66 -19.66
N SER A 247 -2.24 3.76 -19.59
CA SER A 247 -1.88 4.57 -20.76
C SER A 247 -1.01 3.77 -21.74
N ASN A 248 -0.18 2.86 -21.25
CA ASN A 248 0.59 1.92 -22.06
C ASN A 248 -0.18 0.64 -22.45
N THR A 249 -1.31 0.32 -21.78
CA THR A 249 -2.17 -0.83 -22.14
C THR A 249 -3.14 -0.48 -23.30
N PHE A 250 -3.03 0.70 -23.90
CA PHE A 250 -3.67 0.98 -25.21
C PHE A 250 -3.04 0.16 -26.35
N PHE A 251 -1.95 -0.55 -26.09
CA PHE A 251 -1.49 -1.64 -26.94
C PHE A 251 -2.18 -2.97 -26.54
N LYS A 252 -3.49 -3.04 -26.78
CA LYS A 252 -4.18 -4.33 -26.86
C LYS A 252 -3.52 -5.14 -27.97
N PHE A 253 -2.97 -6.31 -27.62
CA PHE A 253 -2.76 -7.39 -28.57
C PHE A 253 -4.11 -7.72 -29.24
N GLY A 254 -4.41 -7.02 -30.28
CA GLY A 254 -5.42 -7.38 -31.25
C GLY A 254 -4.72 -8.04 -32.43
N THR A 255 -4.83 -9.35 -32.52
CA THR A 255 -4.70 -10.05 -33.79
C THR A 255 -5.75 -9.48 -34.74
N LYS A 256 -5.43 -8.40 -35.44
CA LYS A 256 -5.98 -8.01 -36.73
C LYS A 256 -5.13 -6.88 -37.32
N LYS A 257 -4.62 -7.15 -38.52
CA LYS A 257 -3.97 -6.21 -39.41
C LYS A 257 -4.87 -5.00 -39.59
N GLU A 258 -4.43 -3.84 -39.12
CA GLU A 258 -4.77 -2.56 -39.70
C GLU A 258 -3.61 -1.59 -39.50
N HIS A 259 -3.13 -1.05 -40.58
CA HIS A 259 -2.07 -0.06 -40.67
C HIS A 259 -2.42 1.18 -39.84
N GLN A 260 -1.68 1.42 -38.75
CA GLN A 260 -1.45 2.77 -38.26
C GLN A 260 0.00 2.88 -37.80
N GLN A 261 0.69 3.88 -38.31
CA GLN A 261 2.04 4.30 -37.98
C GLN A 261 2.16 4.57 -36.46
N ASN A 262 2.54 3.57 -35.66
CA ASN A 262 2.96 3.76 -34.29
C ASN A 262 4.48 3.67 -34.27
N SER A 263 5.12 4.68 -33.73
CA SER A 263 6.56 4.77 -33.55
C SER A 263 7.06 3.59 -32.74
N HIS A 264 7.54 2.56 -33.44
CA HIS A 264 8.25 1.43 -32.84
C HIS A 264 9.58 1.99 -32.31
N ILE A 265 9.67 2.20 -30.98
CA ILE A 265 10.89 2.64 -30.33
C ILE A 265 11.73 1.39 -30.05
N PRO A 266 12.86 1.18 -30.76
CA PRO A 266 13.70 0.03 -30.55
C PRO A 266 14.49 0.17 -29.24
N VAL A 267 14.83 -0.97 -28.64
CA VAL A 267 15.64 -1.03 -27.40
C VAL A 267 17.01 -0.39 -27.60
N SER A 268 17.50 -0.36 -28.84
CA SER A 268 18.76 0.32 -29.19
C SER A 268 18.81 1.81 -28.80
N MET A 269 17.69 2.45 -28.59
CA MET A 269 17.60 3.83 -28.11
C MET A 269 17.69 3.93 -26.57
N ALA A 270 17.34 2.84 -25.86
CA ALA A 270 17.20 2.83 -24.40
C ALA A 270 18.39 2.18 -23.67
N TYR A 271 19.12 1.28 -24.34
CA TYR A 271 20.22 0.59 -23.66
C TYR A 271 21.39 1.51 -23.37
N LYS A 272 22.11 1.19 -22.30
CA LYS A 272 23.36 1.84 -21.95
C LYS A 272 24.51 0.82 -21.96
N PRO A 273 25.67 1.18 -22.52
CA PRO A 273 26.86 0.32 -22.50
C PRO A 273 27.23 -0.03 -21.05
N LEU A 274 27.71 -1.23 -20.85
CA LEU A 274 28.24 -1.66 -19.58
C LEU A 274 29.63 -1.05 -19.38
N SER A 275 29.76 -0.17 -18.41
CA SER A 275 31.03 0.55 -18.13
C SER A 275 31.92 -0.18 -17.11
N VAL A 276 31.35 -1.08 -16.30
CA VAL A 276 32.08 -1.86 -15.29
C VAL A 276 31.49 -3.25 -15.24
N SER A 277 32.34 -4.29 -15.17
CA SER A 277 31.94 -5.68 -14.94
C SER A 277 32.75 -6.25 -13.78
N ILE A 278 32.15 -7.21 -13.08
CA ILE A 278 32.77 -7.91 -11.95
C ILE A 278 33.02 -9.34 -12.37
N GLU A 279 34.15 -9.93 -11.97
CA GLU A 279 34.42 -11.36 -12.18
C GLU A 279 33.64 -12.20 -11.18
N GLU A 280 33.18 -13.38 -11.61
CA GLU A 280 32.28 -14.23 -10.82
C GLU A 280 32.89 -14.85 -9.56
N ASP A 281 34.23 -14.89 -9.47
CA ASP A 281 34.96 -15.47 -8.34
C ASP A 281 35.05 -14.55 -7.12
N ILE A 282 34.57 -13.31 -7.24
CA ILE A 282 34.58 -12.35 -6.15
C ILE A 282 33.59 -12.75 -5.05
N SER A 283 33.96 -12.61 -3.80
CA SER A 283 33.03 -12.86 -2.68
C SER A 283 32.03 -11.71 -2.54
N ILE A 284 30.82 -12.02 -2.04
CA ILE A 284 29.79 -10.98 -1.80
C ILE A 284 30.27 -9.95 -0.76
N SER A 285 31.07 -10.34 0.22
CA SER A 285 31.65 -9.43 1.20
C SER A 285 32.64 -8.44 0.55
N GLU A 286 33.43 -8.93 -0.38
CA GLU A 286 34.38 -8.09 -1.14
C GLU A 286 33.63 -7.16 -2.09
N LEU A 287 32.57 -7.65 -2.74
CA LEU A 287 31.70 -6.84 -3.57
C LEU A 287 31.01 -5.70 -2.79
N LYS A 288 30.56 -5.97 -1.55
CA LYS A 288 30.01 -4.94 -0.66
C LYS A 288 31.05 -3.90 -0.25
N SER A 289 32.31 -4.27 -0.14
CA SER A 289 33.38 -3.35 0.25
C SER A 289 33.87 -2.46 -0.90
N LEU A 290 33.64 -2.88 -2.14
CA LEU A 290 33.97 -2.12 -3.33
C LEU A 290 32.95 -1.00 -3.51
N ASN A 291 33.38 0.24 -3.40
CA ASN A 291 32.54 1.45 -3.50
C ASN A 291 31.96 1.70 -4.91
N TYR A 292 31.97 0.70 -5.79
CA TYR A 292 31.39 0.74 -7.15
C TYR A 292 29.87 0.98 -7.15
N LEU A 293 29.21 0.64 -6.06
CA LEU A 293 27.77 0.67 -5.94
C LEU A 293 27.18 2.08 -5.74
N THR A 294 28.02 3.07 -5.43
CA THR A 294 27.57 4.46 -5.22
C THR A 294 27.64 5.33 -6.47
N THR A 295 28.35 4.88 -7.50
CA THR A 295 28.62 5.72 -8.69
C THR A 295 27.84 5.29 -9.93
N TYR A 296 27.42 4.04 -9.99
CA TYR A 296 26.74 3.47 -11.15
C TYR A 296 25.50 2.70 -10.72
N ARG A 297 24.35 3.07 -11.25
CA ARG A 297 23.07 2.38 -11.28
C ARG A 297 22.96 1.12 -10.40
N ASP A 298 21.84 0.89 -9.82
CA ASP A 298 21.49 -0.23 -8.92
C ASP A 298 21.83 -1.65 -9.43
N ILE A 299 22.63 -1.79 -10.52
CA ILE A 299 22.89 -3.06 -11.23
C ILE A 299 24.34 -3.13 -11.70
N VAL A 300 25.01 -4.24 -11.41
CA VAL A 300 26.35 -4.54 -11.88
C VAL A 300 26.37 -5.86 -12.68
N PRO A 301 26.90 -5.88 -13.91
CA PRO A 301 27.06 -7.11 -14.67
C PRO A 301 28.19 -7.98 -14.10
N VAL A 302 27.97 -9.27 -14.10
CA VAL A 302 28.95 -10.27 -13.70
C VAL A 302 29.46 -10.98 -14.94
N THR A 303 30.78 -11.07 -15.09
CA THR A 303 31.43 -11.70 -16.23
C THR A 303 32.26 -12.90 -15.81
N PHE A 304 32.31 -13.91 -16.69
CA PHE A 304 33.23 -15.01 -16.63
C PHE A 304 33.90 -15.15 -18.02
N GLU A 305 35.20 -15.17 -18.04
CA GLU A 305 35.99 -15.21 -19.29
C GLU A 305 35.55 -14.14 -20.33
N GLY A 306 35.20 -12.93 -19.85
CA GLY A 306 34.71 -11.84 -20.68
C GLY A 306 33.30 -11.97 -21.21
N LYS A 307 32.56 -13.03 -20.84
CA LYS A 307 31.13 -13.21 -21.17
C LYS A 307 30.26 -12.86 -19.95
N ILE A 308 29.22 -12.10 -20.17
CA ILE A 308 28.27 -11.75 -19.09
C ILE A 308 27.48 -13.00 -18.71
N GLN A 309 27.56 -13.38 -17.45
CA GLN A 309 26.83 -14.48 -16.85
C GLN A 309 25.53 -13.99 -16.17
N GLY A 310 25.46 -12.69 -15.82
CA GLY A 310 24.28 -12.14 -15.19
C GLY A 310 24.45 -10.75 -14.64
N PHE A 311 23.46 -10.33 -13.85
CA PHE A 311 23.46 -9.04 -13.17
C PHE A 311 23.21 -9.22 -11.67
N ILE A 312 23.85 -8.39 -10.85
CA ILE A 312 23.56 -8.27 -9.42
C ILE A 312 23.00 -6.89 -9.15
N GLY A 313 21.82 -6.83 -8.50
CA GLY A 313 21.24 -5.59 -8.00
C GLY A 313 21.69 -5.28 -6.58
N LEU A 314 21.83 -4.00 -6.25
CA LEU A 314 22.11 -3.52 -4.88
C LEU A 314 21.11 -4.07 -3.86
N ARG A 315 19.82 -4.11 -4.21
CA ARG A 315 18.76 -4.65 -3.35
C ARG A 315 18.88 -6.14 -3.09
N ASP A 316 19.53 -6.87 -3.99
CA ASP A 316 19.76 -8.30 -3.83
C ASP A 316 20.93 -8.55 -2.89
N LEU A 317 21.95 -7.68 -2.91
CA LEU A 317 23.08 -7.73 -1.99
C LEU A 317 22.68 -7.44 -0.54
N GLU A 318 21.71 -6.55 -0.32
CA GLU A 318 21.21 -6.25 1.04
C GLU A 318 20.45 -7.44 1.67
N LYS A 319 19.89 -8.33 0.85
CA LYS A 319 19.12 -9.49 1.32
C LYS A 319 19.97 -10.73 1.62
N ILE A 320 21.24 -10.71 1.24
CA ILE A 320 22.15 -11.85 1.41
C ILE A 320 22.83 -11.75 2.77
N ASP A 321 22.37 -12.56 3.70
CA ASP A 321 22.88 -12.65 5.07
C ASP A 321 24.09 -13.60 5.24
N LYS A 322 24.68 -14.09 4.13
CA LYS A 322 25.80 -15.04 4.13
C LYS A 322 27.02 -14.44 3.44
N ASP A 323 27.94 -13.91 4.23
CA ASP A 323 29.20 -13.30 3.78
C ASP A 323 30.20 -14.27 3.09
N LYS A 324 29.87 -15.55 2.94
CA LYS A 324 30.73 -16.60 2.38
C LYS A 324 30.29 -17.14 1.03
N ILE A 325 29.22 -16.64 0.44
CA ILE A 325 28.75 -17.09 -0.88
C ILE A 325 29.48 -16.30 -1.95
N THR A 326 29.99 -17.00 -2.98
CA THR A 326 30.55 -16.36 -4.17
C THR A 326 29.44 -15.81 -5.06
N VAL A 327 29.78 -14.82 -5.87
CA VAL A 327 28.87 -14.23 -6.85
C VAL A 327 28.32 -15.30 -7.81
N ASN A 328 29.15 -16.27 -8.20
CA ASN A 328 28.75 -17.40 -9.05
C ASN A 328 27.68 -18.30 -8.42
N GLU A 329 27.82 -18.63 -7.14
CA GLU A 329 26.81 -19.43 -6.43
C GLU A 329 25.47 -18.71 -6.34
N PHE A 330 25.51 -17.39 -6.19
CA PHE A 330 24.30 -16.55 -6.17
C PHE A 330 23.64 -16.51 -7.56
N LEU A 331 24.40 -16.34 -8.62
CA LEU A 331 23.89 -16.27 -9.99
C LEU A 331 23.24 -17.58 -10.47
N LYS A 332 23.74 -18.74 -10.04
CA LYS A 332 23.13 -20.04 -10.37
C LYS A 332 21.67 -20.19 -9.93
N THR A 333 21.22 -19.33 -9.04
CA THR A 333 19.83 -19.30 -8.55
C THR A 333 18.93 -18.30 -9.27
N GLN A 334 19.48 -17.50 -10.22
CA GLN A 334 18.72 -16.47 -10.92
C GLN A 334 18.53 -16.79 -12.41
N LEU A 335 17.35 -16.46 -12.93
CA LEU A 335 17.04 -16.56 -14.37
C LEU A 335 17.42 -15.23 -15.05
N PHE A 336 18.18 -15.32 -16.15
CA PHE A 336 18.55 -14.17 -16.98
C PHE A 336 17.71 -14.13 -18.22
N PHE A 337 17.34 -12.93 -18.61
CA PHE A 337 16.61 -12.67 -19.83
C PHE A 337 17.36 -11.62 -20.65
N SER A 338 17.42 -11.86 -21.94
CA SER A 338 18.01 -10.96 -22.92
C SER A 338 16.97 -10.52 -23.94
N ILE A 339 17.26 -9.42 -24.63
CA ILE A 339 16.44 -8.87 -25.70
C ILE A 339 17.35 -8.38 -26.83
N GLN A 340 16.91 -8.54 -28.09
CA GLN A 340 17.66 -8.02 -29.22
C GLN A 340 17.51 -6.48 -29.31
N LYS A 341 18.56 -5.79 -29.75
CA LYS A 341 18.59 -4.31 -29.84
C LYS A 341 17.47 -3.73 -30.70
N ASP A 342 17.02 -4.48 -31.70
CA ASP A 342 16.01 -4.07 -32.69
C ASP A 342 14.58 -4.36 -32.22
N GLU A 343 14.42 -5.09 -31.12
CA GLU A 343 13.12 -5.32 -30.50
C GLU A 343 12.59 -4.06 -29.84
N SER A 344 11.28 -4.02 -29.60
CA SER A 344 10.64 -2.84 -29.04
C SER A 344 10.90 -2.68 -27.53
N CYS A 345 11.01 -1.44 -27.10
CA CYS A 345 11.03 -1.10 -25.66
C CYS A 345 9.79 -1.63 -24.92
N GLU A 346 8.67 -1.78 -25.61
CA GLU A 346 7.45 -2.38 -25.08
C GLU A 346 7.63 -3.87 -24.77
N MET A 347 8.27 -4.61 -25.68
CA MET A 347 8.59 -6.01 -25.44
C MET A 347 9.56 -6.18 -24.28
N ALA A 348 10.54 -5.28 -24.14
CA ALA A 348 11.44 -5.27 -23.00
C ALA A 348 10.67 -5.10 -21.67
N LEU A 349 9.75 -4.15 -21.59
CA LEU A 349 8.92 -3.94 -20.40
C LEU A 349 8.02 -5.14 -20.09
N ASN A 350 7.45 -5.79 -21.11
CA ASN A 350 6.65 -7.00 -20.93
C ASN A 350 7.45 -8.16 -20.35
N ILE A 351 8.66 -8.38 -20.85
CA ILE A 351 9.57 -9.42 -20.33
C ILE A 351 9.93 -9.13 -18.87
N MET A 352 10.24 -7.87 -18.56
CA MET A 352 10.55 -7.44 -17.18
C MET A 352 9.34 -7.65 -16.25
N ASP A 353 8.12 -7.32 -16.68
CA ASP A 353 6.91 -7.45 -15.87
C ASP A 353 6.50 -8.91 -15.62
N GLN A 354 6.54 -9.74 -16.66
CA GLN A 354 6.17 -11.16 -16.56
C GLN A 354 7.10 -11.94 -15.63
N ASN A 355 8.39 -11.61 -15.67
CA ASN A 355 9.43 -12.32 -14.93
C ASN A 355 9.89 -11.59 -13.67
N LYS A 356 9.25 -10.45 -13.31
CA LYS A 356 9.61 -9.60 -12.17
C LYS A 356 11.08 -9.13 -12.18
N LEU A 357 11.59 -8.88 -13.39
CA LEU A 357 12.97 -8.44 -13.60
C LEU A 357 13.05 -6.91 -13.58
N PHE A 358 14.18 -6.40 -13.19
CA PHE A 358 14.47 -4.95 -13.17
C PHE A 358 15.35 -4.53 -14.35
N ALA A 359 16.06 -5.49 -14.99
CA ALA A 359 16.95 -5.25 -16.13
C ALA A 359 16.89 -6.41 -17.14
N LEU A 360 17.24 -6.10 -18.39
CA LEU A 360 17.48 -7.08 -19.46
C LEU A 360 18.85 -6.82 -20.08
N LEU A 361 19.51 -7.89 -20.54
CA LEU A 361 20.70 -7.81 -21.35
C LEU A 361 20.31 -7.47 -22.79
N VAL A 362 20.98 -6.49 -23.41
CA VAL A 362 20.73 -6.11 -24.80
C VAL A 362 21.80 -6.71 -25.70
N LEU A 363 21.35 -7.47 -26.71
CA LEU A 363 22.19 -8.22 -27.63
C LEU A 363 22.11 -7.65 -29.06
N ASP A 364 23.20 -7.80 -29.79
CA ASP A 364 23.25 -7.66 -31.25
C ASP A 364 23.73 -9.01 -31.83
N GLY A 365 22.80 -9.87 -32.23
CA GLY A 365 23.07 -11.29 -32.44
C GLY A 365 23.56 -11.94 -31.14
N ASP A 366 24.80 -12.45 -31.13
CA ASP A 366 25.44 -13.04 -29.94
C ASP A 366 26.33 -12.04 -29.17
N LYS A 367 26.44 -10.79 -29.66
CA LYS A 367 27.29 -9.79 -29.03
C LYS A 367 26.51 -9.00 -27.98
N ASN A 368 27.05 -8.92 -26.77
CA ASN A 368 26.54 -8.08 -25.72
C ASN A 368 26.81 -6.59 -25.99
N LEU A 369 25.76 -5.76 -26.00
CA LEU A 369 25.87 -4.32 -26.19
C LEU A 369 25.80 -3.56 -24.88
N GLY A 370 25.01 -4.04 -23.93
CA GLY A 370 24.74 -3.32 -22.70
C GLY A 370 23.56 -3.89 -21.93
N SER A 371 23.00 -3.08 -21.07
CA SER A 371 21.77 -3.39 -20.34
C SER A 371 20.74 -2.30 -20.52
N VAL A 372 19.47 -2.68 -20.42
CA VAL A 372 18.34 -1.76 -20.35
C VAL A 372 17.60 -2.01 -19.04
N ILE A 373 17.35 -0.92 -18.31
CA ILE A 373 16.48 -0.93 -17.13
C ILE A 373 15.16 -0.21 -17.46
N ARG A 374 14.17 -0.43 -16.62
CA ARG A 374 12.83 0.16 -16.79
C ARG A 374 12.89 1.69 -16.91
N GLU A 375 13.68 2.33 -16.05
CA GLU A 375 13.84 3.78 -16.00
C GLU A 375 14.37 4.35 -17.32
N ASP A 376 15.33 3.68 -17.95
CA ASP A 376 15.89 4.11 -19.24
C ASP A 376 14.84 4.11 -20.36
N ILE A 377 14.00 3.08 -20.38
CA ILE A 377 12.89 3.00 -21.34
C ILE A 377 11.89 4.14 -21.10
N LEU A 378 11.57 4.40 -19.82
CA LEU A 378 10.63 5.45 -19.45
C LEU A 378 11.13 6.84 -19.80
N ASP A 379 12.41 7.11 -19.60
CA ASP A 379 13.04 8.39 -19.96
C ASP A 379 12.93 8.69 -21.45
N ILE A 380 13.07 7.66 -22.31
CA ILE A 380 12.91 7.82 -23.75
C ILE A 380 11.45 8.11 -24.10
N TYR A 381 10.49 7.40 -23.51
CA TYR A 381 9.08 7.68 -23.74
C TYR A 381 8.68 9.11 -23.32
N ILE A 382 9.33 9.66 -22.29
CA ILE A 382 9.12 11.04 -21.85
C ILE A 382 9.76 12.04 -22.82
N SER A 383 10.96 11.72 -23.32
CA SER A 383 11.71 12.62 -24.23
C SER A 383 11.14 12.66 -25.66
N THR A 384 10.55 11.57 -26.12
CA THR A 384 9.92 11.49 -27.46
C THR A 384 8.51 12.11 -27.52
N LYS A 385 7.93 12.52 -26.38
CA LYS A 385 6.65 13.23 -26.31
C LYS A 385 6.77 14.76 -26.18
N LYS A 386 7.97 15.30 -26.26
CA LYS A 386 8.22 16.74 -26.44
C LYS A 386 8.39 17.05 -27.93
#